data_2571f73623ecd8cff24d324e63553523
#
_entry.id   2571f73623ecd8cff24d324e63553523
#
_cell.length_a   1.000
_cell.length_b   1.000
_cell.length_c   1.000
_cell.angle_alpha   90.00
_cell.angle_beta   90.00
_cell.angle_gamma   90.00
#
_symmetry.space_group_name_H-M   'P 1'
#
loop_
_entity.id
_entity.type
_entity.pdbx_description
1 polymer ?
#
loop_
_entity_poly.entity_id
_entity_poly.type
_entity_poly.pdbx_seq_one_letter_code
_entity_poly.pdbx_strand_id
1 'polypeptide(L)'
;MNNFSSLFFMCIAKSGQGKENIKTFIESVLNASEHEKLIVGDGYTSSGAVHSVLRQRPTQITIMDEFGKRLEAIGMAQNTNREDGIQTLMEAWGRCHGTLRPDNYSLMQVPDQFKEATMNRVTHKPAISLVGLSVPKNFYKALNSGRIADGFLNRFIIVESKEPRRVASLKKYKEPPTRIVNWVNYIRRPINDFQAVSIDNADIDMDQTVLDFDQDSELLLQDFASEIVKRQDILEKDNLEPLLSRSREKAMRLSLAVTLAVDPKAKTITSEATKWCIDFIRYYDLLFVEACRDKVASSATESKIKQVLSFIRSRNGDGISKREVDRHELFRSMKSYEVKEIIERLMNAREIQEVEIKVGGKGRPTKRLVAVDPNFFEE
;
A
#
# COMPACT_ATOMS: atom_id res chain seq x y z
N MET A 1 -14.68 -13.83 10.92
CA MET A 1 -14.25 -13.54 9.52
C MET A 1 -13.11 -14.46 9.19
N ASN A 2 -13.22 -15.28 8.17
CA ASN A 2 -12.11 -16.13 7.72
C ASN A 2 -11.19 -15.32 6.81
N ASN A 3 -9.95 -15.04 7.26
CA ASN A 3 -8.96 -14.31 6.49
C ASN A 3 -7.71 -15.14 6.27
N PHE A 4 -7.09 -15.01 5.11
CA PHE A 4 -5.76 -15.55 4.86
C PHE A 4 -4.68 -14.54 5.24
N SER A 5 -3.45 -15.03 5.40
CA SER A 5 -2.25 -14.18 5.56
C SER A 5 -1.78 -13.49 4.28
N SER A 6 -2.64 -13.43 3.25
CA SER A 6 -2.35 -12.71 2.00
C SER A 6 -2.25 -11.21 2.25
N LEU A 7 -1.08 -10.63 2.03
CA LEU A 7 -0.78 -9.24 2.31
C LEU A 7 -0.29 -8.51 1.07
N PHE A 8 -0.70 -7.27 0.92
CA PHE A 8 -0.17 -6.34 -0.07
C PHE A 8 0.75 -5.35 0.63
N PHE A 9 2.01 -5.31 0.24
CA PHE A 9 3.00 -4.36 0.73
C PHE A 9 3.40 -3.38 -0.34
N MET A 10 3.54 -2.12 0.04
CA MET A 10 4.13 -1.08 -0.78
C MET A 10 5.37 -0.52 -0.07
N CYS A 11 6.54 -0.77 -0.63
CA CYS A 11 7.79 -0.29 -0.10
C CYS A 11 8.26 0.91 -0.91
N ILE A 12 8.27 2.08 -0.27
CA ILE A 12 8.62 3.36 -0.90
C ILE A 12 9.96 3.83 -0.34
N ALA A 13 10.93 4.03 -1.22
CA ALA A 13 12.24 4.53 -0.83
C ALA A 13 12.86 5.35 -1.97
N LYS A 14 13.74 6.30 -1.62
CA LYS A 14 14.46 7.10 -2.62
C LYS A 14 15.33 6.22 -3.50
N SER A 15 15.61 6.65 -4.72
CA SER A 15 16.56 5.95 -5.59
C SER A 15 17.91 5.76 -4.89
N GLY A 16 18.50 4.56 -5.01
CA GLY A 16 19.78 4.22 -4.38
C GLY A 16 19.69 3.86 -2.88
N GLN A 17 18.49 3.64 -2.32
CA GLN A 17 18.32 3.16 -0.93
C GLN A 17 18.21 1.63 -0.82
N GLY A 18 18.44 0.90 -1.91
CA GLY A 18 18.51 -0.57 -1.89
C GLY A 18 17.16 -1.28 -1.79
N LYS A 19 16.05 -0.64 -2.22
CA LYS A 19 14.73 -1.28 -2.23
C LYS A 19 14.67 -2.57 -3.06
N GLU A 20 15.51 -2.68 -4.10
CA GLU A 20 15.64 -3.89 -4.92
C GLU A 20 16.10 -5.11 -4.10
N ASN A 21 16.81 -4.90 -2.99
CA ASN A 21 17.23 -5.98 -2.10
C ASN A 21 16.05 -6.77 -1.53
N ILE A 22 14.87 -6.15 -1.39
CA ILE A 22 13.65 -6.81 -0.94
C ILE A 22 13.25 -7.92 -1.93
N LYS A 23 13.23 -7.59 -3.23
CA LYS A 23 12.93 -8.55 -4.31
C LYS A 23 13.95 -9.69 -4.29
N THR A 24 15.23 -9.34 -4.36
CA THR A 24 16.33 -10.32 -4.38
C THR A 24 16.31 -11.23 -3.15
N PHE A 25 15.98 -10.69 -1.97
CA PHE A 25 15.90 -11.49 -0.74
C PHE A 25 14.74 -12.48 -0.78
N ILE A 26 13.55 -12.04 -1.17
CA ILE A 26 12.37 -12.92 -1.28
C ILE A 26 12.64 -14.03 -2.30
N GLU A 27 13.17 -13.68 -3.47
CA GLU A 27 13.54 -14.65 -4.51
C GLU A 27 14.59 -15.66 -3.99
N SER A 28 15.62 -15.19 -3.30
CA SER A 28 16.66 -16.08 -2.76
C SER A 28 16.12 -17.05 -1.70
N VAL A 29 15.22 -16.61 -0.84
CA VAL A 29 14.58 -17.46 0.17
C VAL A 29 13.70 -18.51 -0.49
N LEU A 30 12.86 -18.13 -1.44
CA LEU A 30 11.94 -19.05 -2.11
C LEU A 30 12.69 -20.05 -3.00
N ASN A 31 13.78 -19.63 -3.67
CA ASN A 31 14.65 -20.54 -4.40
C ASN A 31 15.34 -21.55 -3.47
N ALA A 32 15.92 -21.08 -2.37
CA ALA A 32 16.61 -21.97 -1.41
C ALA A 32 15.67 -22.93 -0.68
N SER A 33 14.38 -22.62 -0.63
CA SER A 33 13.33 -23.48 -0.06
C SER A 33 12.57 -24.31 -1.11
N GLU A 34 13.00 -24.28 -2.37
CA GLU A 34 12.36 -24.99 -3.50
C GLU A 34 10.91 -24.55 -3.78
N HIS A 35 10.58 -23.31 -3.42
CA HIS A 35 9.25 -22.71 -3.61
C HIS A 35 9.23 -21.55 -4.62
N GLU A 36 10.22 -21.46 -5.52
CA GLU A 36 10.33 -20.42 -6.55
C GLU A 36 9.09 -20.33 -7.45
N LYS A 37 8.36 -21.45 -7.63
CA LYS A 37 7.12 -21.50 -8.41
C LYS A 37 6.00 -20.63 -7.82
N LEU A 38 6.09 -20.20 -6.57
CA LEU A 38 5.15 -19.24 -5.98
C LEU A 38 5.33 -17.84 -6.57
N ILE A 39 6.51 -17.51 -7.06
CA ILE A 39 6.76 -16.23 -7.71
C ILE A 39 6.15 -16.29 -9.11
N VAL A 40 5.24 -15.36 -9.38
CA VAL A 40 4.67 -15.14 -10.70
C VAL A 40 5.26 -13.88 -11.34
N GLY A 41 4.86 -13.55 -12.57
CA GLY A 41 5.39 -12.39 -13.29
C GLY A 41 5.28 -11.07 -12.54
N ASP A 42 6.03 -10.08 -13.00
CA ASP A 42 6.17 -8.74 -12.36
C ASP A 42 4.87 -7.89 -12.40
N GLY A 43 3.75 -8.45 -12.84
CA GLY A 43 2.46 -7.77 -12.87
C GLY A 43 1.48 -8.42 -13.83
N TYR A 44 0.29 -7.85 -13.87
CA TYR A 44 -0.82 -8.34 -14.68
C TYR A 44 -1.20 -7.31 -15.73
N THR A 45 -1.52 -7.78 -16.93
CA THR A 45 -1.88 -6.92 -18.07
C THR A 45 -3.38 -6.67 -18.18
N SER A 46 -4.20 -7.53 -17.56
CA SER A 46 -5.66 -7.49 -17.64
C SER A 46 -6.29 -8.36 -16.57
N SER A 47 -7.61 -8.27 -16.39
CA SER A 47 -8.43 -9.18 -15.59
C SER A 47 -8.23 -10.65 -16.01
N GLY A 48 -8.27 -10.93 -17.31
CA GLY A 48 -8.03 -12.26 -17.84
C GLY A 48 -6.67 -12.84 -17.48
N ALA A 49 -5.62 -12.00 -17.41
CA ALA A 49 -4.30 -12.43 -16.97
C ALA A 49 -4.29 -12.80 -15.48
N VAL A 50 -4.97 -12.04 -14.62
CA VAL A 50 -5.11 -12.36 -13.18
C VAL A 50 -5.81 -13.71 -13.01
N HIS A 51 -6.95 -13.91 -13.66
CA HIS A 51 -7.69 -15.16 -13.59
C HIS A 51 -6.89 -16.36 -14.12
N SER A 52 -6.18 -16.19 -15.25
CA SER A 52 -5.37 -17.25 -15.85
C SER A 52 -4.25 -17.72 -14.93
N VAL A 53 -3.54 -16.77 -14.31
CA VAL A 53 -2.44 -17.11 -13.40
C VAL A 53 -2.97 -17.72 -12.11
N LEU A 54 -4.07 -17.20 -11.55
CA LEU A 54 -4.69 -17.73 -10.33
C LEU A 54 -5.24 -19.14 -10.48
N ARG A 55 -5.78 -19.50 -11.65
CA ARG A 55 -6.22 -20.88 -11.94
C ARG A 55 -5.06 -21.86 -11.87
N GLN A 56 -3.90 -21.47 -12.40
CA GLN A 56 -2.71 -22.33 -12.38
C GLN A 56 -2.03 -22.34 -11.01
N ARG A 57 -2.07 -21.22 -10.30
CA ARG A 57 -1.40 -20.99 -9.02
C ARG A 57 -2.28 -20.18 -8.09
N PRO A 58 -3.24 -20.80 -7.41
CA PRO A 58 -4.14 -20.11 -6.48
C PRO A 58 -3.40 -19.39 -5.35
N THR A 59 -2.27 -19.95 -4.90
CA THR A 59 -1.37 -19.32 -3.94
C THR A 59 -0.14 -18.80 -4.66
N GLN A 60 0.10 -17.49 -4.57
CA GLN A 60 1.18 -16.84 -5.31
C GLN A 60 1.67 -15.55 -4.67
N ILE A 61 2.88 -15.15 -5.05
CA ILE A 61 3.46 -13.86 -4.75
C ILE A 61 3.84 -13.13 -6.06
N THR A 62 3.48 -11.85 -6.14
CA THR A 62 3.87 -10.96 -7.23
C THR A 62 4.73 -9.85 -6.67
N ILE A 63 5.91 -9.64 -7.25
CA ILE A 63 6.83 -8.57 -6.85
C ILE A 63 6.95 -7.58 -7.99
N MET A 64 6.30 -6.41 -7.83
CA MET A 64 6.21 -5.38 -8.87
C MET A 64 7.22 -4.27 -8.62
N ASP A 65 8.26 -4.21 -9.43
CA ASP A 65 9.15 -3.05 -9.43
C ASP A 65 8.52 -1.86 -10.19
N GLU A 66 8.99 -0.65 -9.86
CA GLU A 66 8.49 0.60 -10.43
C GLU A 66 6.96 0.76 -10.36
N PHE A 67 6.35 0.28 -9.28
CA PHE A 67 4.90 0.23 -9.12
C PHE A 67 4.21 1.58 -9.34
N GLY A 68 4.81 2.69 -8.90
CA GLY A 68 4.25 4.03 -9.11
C GLY A 68 4.10 4.39 -10.59
N LYS A 69 5.06 4.00 -11.44
CA LYS A 69 4.94 4.18 -12.90
C LYS A 69 3.82 3.32 -13.50
N ARG A 70 3.65 2.11 -12.98
CA ARG A 70 2.56 1.22 -13.40
C ARG A 70 1.19 1.78 -13.00
N LEU A 71 1.06 2.34 -11.79
CA LEU A 71 -0.15 3.04 -11.36
C LEU A 71 -0.46 4.26 -12.24
N GLU A 72 0.56 5.07 -12.56
CA GLU A 72 0.39 6.21 -13.47
C GLU A 72 -0.12 5.77 -14.85
N ALA A 73 0.49 4.72 -15.42
CA ALA A 73 0.10 4.17 -16.71
C ALA A 73 -1.33 3.60 -16.74
N ILE A 74 -1.83 3.09 -15.62
CA ILE A 74 -3.21 2.59 -15.49
C ILE A 74 -4.21 3.75 -15.50
N GLY A 75 -3.86 4.90 -14.92
CA GLY A 75 -4.73 6.09 -14.88
C GLY A 75 -4.84 6.85 -16.20
N MET A 76 -4.14 6.42 -17.25
CA MET A 76 -4.29 7.02 -18.58
C MET A 76 -5.50 6.43 -19.29
N ALA A 77 -6.39 7.26 -19.82
CA ALA A 77 -7.71 6.93 -20.40
C ALA A 77 -7.74 5.82 -21.48
N GLN A 78 -6.62 5.27 -21.87
CA GLN A 78 -6.50 4.21 -22.89
C GLN A 78 -6.23 2.80 -22.31
N ASN A 79 -6.17 2.62 -21.00
CA ASN A 79 -5.75 1.37 -20.36
C ASN A 79 -6.83 0.68 -19.50
N THR A 80 -8.07 0.63 -19.99
CA THR A 80 -9.20 -0.03 -19.31
C THR A 80 -8.87 -1.47 -18.88
N ASN A 81 -8.19 -2.25 -19.73
CA ASN A 81 -7.80 -3.63 -19.40
C ASN A 81 -6.95 -3.75 -18.12
N ARG A 82 -6.10 -2.75 -17.83
CA ARG A 82 -5.27 -2.75 -16.61
C ARG A 82 -6.05 -2.34 -15.37
N GLU A 83 -7.03 -1.45 -15.54
CA GLU A 83 -7.97 -1.10 -14.46
C GLU A 83 -8.80 -2.32 -14.05
N ASP A 84 -9.32 -3.07 -15.02
CA ASP A 84 -10.03 -4.34 -14.78
C ASP A 84 -9.13 -5.35 -14.05
N GLY A 85 -7.85 -5.39 -14.39
CA GLY A 85 -6.86 -6.21 -13.69
C GLY A 85 -6.69 -5.84 -12.21
N ILE A 86 -6.67 -4.54 -11.89
CA ILE A 86 -6.63 -4.06 -10.50
C ILE A 86 -7.91 -4.44 -9.75
N GLN A 87 -9.07 -4.24 -10.37
CA GLN A 87 -10.34 -4.62 -9.75
C GLN A 87 -10.37 -6.11 -9.43
N THR A 88 -9.93 -6.96 -10.37
CA THR A 88 -9.83 -8.40 -10.14
C THR A 88 -8.87 -8.76 -9.00
N LEU A 89 -7.74 -8.05 -8.85
CA LEU A 89 -6.83 -8.21 -7.71
C LEU A 89 -7.49 -7.84 -6.39
N MET A 90 -8.28 -6.76 -6.37
CA MET A 90 -9.05 -6.37 -5.18
C MET A 90 -10.09 -7.41 -4.79
N GLU A 91 -10.78 -7.97 -5.78
CA GLU A 91 -11.76 -9.03 -5.56
C GLU A 91 -11.09 -10.31 -5.05
N ALA A 92 -9.99 -10.72 -5.66
CA ALA A 92 -9.22 -11.89 -5.22
C ALA A 92 -8.73 -11.75 -3.78
N TRP A 93 -8.26 -10.56 -3.40
CA TRP A 93 -7.84 -10.28 -2.03
C TRP A 93 -9.03 -10.36 -1.05
N GLY A 94 -10.18 -9.82 -1.42
CA GLY A 94 -11.38 -9.85 -0.57
C GLY A 94 -12.07 -11.22 -0.51
N ARG A 95 -11.90 -12.06 -1.52
CA ARG A 95 -12.54 -13.38 -1.63
C ARG A 95 -11.59 -14.55 -1.38
N CYS A 96 -10.52 -14.32 -0.65
CA CYS A 96 -9.49 -15.33 -0.40
C CYS A 96 -10.02 -16.64 0.25
N HIS A 97 -11.12 -16.57 0.98
CA HIS A 97 -11.78 -17.72 1.63
C HIS A 97 -12.92 -18.32 0.80
N GLY A 98 -13.20 -17.77 -0.37
CA GLY A 98 -14.32 -18.16 -1.23
C GLY A 98 -13.88 -18.48 -2.65
N THR A 99 -14.70 -18.05 -3.58
CA THR A 99 -14.54 -18.35 -5.00
C THR A 99 -14.48 -17.06 -5.79
N LEU A 100 -13.43 -16.90 -6.59
CA LEU A 100 -13.30 -15.84 -7.58
C LEU A 100 -13.82 -16.34 -8.92
N ARG A 101 -14.81 -15.66 -9.48
CA ARG A 101 -15.41 -15.96 -10.77
C ARG A 101 -15.05 -14.88 -11.77
N PRO A 102 -14.66 -15.20 -13.01
CA PRO A 102 -14.48 -14.21 -14.06
C PRO A 102 -15.83 -13.67 -14.51
N ASP A 103 -15.79 -12.51 -15.18
CA ASP A 103 -16.96 -12.00 -15.89
C ASP A 103 -17.41 -12.95 -17.00
N ASN A 104 -18.71 -12.94 -17.27
CA ASN A 104 -19.28 -13.72 -18.33
C ASN A 104 -18.91 -13.14 -19.70
N TYR A 105 -18.34 -13.95 -20.56
CA TYR A 105 -18.09 -13.60 -21.95
C TYR A 105 -19.24 -14.01 -22.86
N SER A 106 -19.44 -13.26 -23.96
CA SER A 106 -20.30 -13.74 -25.03
C SER A 106 -19.71 -15.01 -25.64
N LEU A 107 -20.47 -16.09 -25.59
CA LEU A 107 -20.07 -17.39 -26.17
C LEU A 107 -20.38 -17.51 -27.66
N MET A 108 -20.93 -16.48 -28.28
CA MET A 108 -21.38 -16.49 -29.68
C MET A 108 -20.26 -16.82 -30.68
N GLN A 109 -19.04 -16.40 -30.37
CA GLN A 109 -17.86 -16.63 -31.24
C GLN A 109 -16.94 -17.74 -30.71
N VAL A 110 -17.29 -18.39 -29.61
CA VAL A 110 -16.49 -19.47 -29.02
C VAL A 110 -16.92 -20.80 -29.63
N PRO A 111 -16.02 -21.61 -30.23
CA PRO A 111 -16.34 -22.96 -30.71
C PRO A 111 -16.91 -23.80 -29.58
N ASP A 112 -17.89 -24.63 -29.88
CA ASP A 112 -18.66 -25.42 -28.89
C ASP A 112 -17.75 -26.26 -27.98
N GLN A 113 -16.70 -26.83 -28.53
CA GLN A 113 -15.71 -27.62 -27.79
C GLN A 113 -14.96 -26.82 -26.67
N PHE A 114 -14.95 -25.49 -26.73
CA PHE A 114 -14.30 -24.65 -25.74
C PHE A 114 -15.27 -23.89 -24.83
N LYS A 115 -16.59 -23.96 -25.10
CA LYS A 115 -17.59 -23.22 -24.33
C LYS A 115 -17.57 -23.59 -22.86
N GLU A 116 -17.57 -24.91 -22.56
CA GLU A 116 -17.54 -25.39 -21.18
C GLU A 116 -16.26 -24.96 -20.44
N ALA A 117 -15.10 -25.13 -21.05
CA ALA A 117 -13.84 -24.67 -20.48
C ALA A 117 -13.78 -23.15 -20.30
N THR A 118 -14.50 -22.38 -21.10
CA THR A 118 -14.62 -20.92 -20.99
C THR A 118 -15.55 -20.51 -19.86
N MET A 119 -16.62 -21.26 -19.61
CA MET A 119 -17.57 -21.00 -18.52
C MET A 119 -17.02 -21.40 -17.15
N ASN A 120 -16.21 -22.46 -17.07
CA ASN A 120 -15.70 -23.02 -15.81
C ASN A 120 -14.36 -22.40 -15.35
N ARG A 121 -14.15 -21.09 -15.59
CA ARG A 121 -12.92 -20.38 -15.19
C ARG A 121 -12.94 -19.88 -13.75
N VAL A 122 -13.27 -20.76 -12.84
CA VAL A 122 -13.40 -20.43 -11.42
C VAL A 122 -12.05 -20.66 -10.71
N THR A 123 -11.71 -19.78 -9.76
CA THR A 123 -10.58 -19.97 -8.86
C THR A 123 -11.10 -20.09 -7.42
N HIS A 124 -10.83 -21.20 -6.78
CA HIS A 124 -11.15 -21.41 -5.37
C HIS A 124 -10.03 -20.90 -4.47
N LYS A 125 -10.41 -20.24 -3.36
CA LYS A 125 -9.52 -19.79 -2.28
C LYS A 125 -8.25 -19.07 -2.81
N PRO A 126 -8.36 -18.00 -3.63
CA PRO A 126 -7.20 -17.28 -4.15
C PRO A 126 -6.39 -16.66 -3.03
N ALA A 127 -5.09 -16.91 -2.98
CA ALA A 127 -4.19 -16.38 -1.96
C ALA A 127 -3.04 -15.61 -2.62
N ILE A 128 -3.27 -14.32 -2.86
CA ILE A 128 -2.28 -13.44 -3.51
C ILE A 128 -1.57 -12.61 -2.46
N SER A 129 -0.25 -12.66 -2.45
CA SER A 129 0.59 -11.67 -1.80
C SER A 129 1.25 -10.78 -2.86
N LEU A 130 1.29 -9.47 -2.60
CA LEU A 130 1.84 -8.51 -3.54
C LEU A 130 2.87 -7.61 -2.83
N VAL A 131 4.03 -7.44 -3.45
CA VAL A 131 5.07 -6.49 -3.01
C VAL A 131 5.32 -5.49 -4.11
N GLY A 132 4.91 -4.25 -3.90
CA GLY A 132 5.20 -3.13 -4.80
C GLY A 132 6.43 -2.36 -4.34
N LEU A 133 7.32 -2.02 -5.26
CA LEU A 133 8.48 -1.18 -5.01
C LEU A 133 8.34 0.13 -5.78
N SER A 134 8.56 1.26 -5.13
CA SER A 134 8.46 2.56 -5.81
C SER A 134 9.40 3.61 -5.23
N VAL A 135 9.59 4.70 -5.98
CA VAL A 135 10.18 5.93 -5.45
C VAL A 135 9.05 6.91 -5.08
N PRO A 136 9.22 7.75 -4.03
CA PRO A 136 8.16 8.64 -3.55
C PRO A 136 7.55 9.50 -4.66
N LYS A 137 8.41 10.11 -5.49
CA LYS A 137 7.95 10.99 -6.58
C LYS A 137 6.97 10.31 -7.53
N ASN A 138 7.29 9.10 -7.98
CA ASN A 138 6.45 8.38 -8.95
C ASN A 138 5.18 7.85 -8.29
N PHE A 139 5.28 7.39 -7.03
CA PHE A 139 4.14 6.87 -6.30
C PHE A 139 3.09 7.96 -6.05
N TYR A 140 3.48 9.07 -5.41
CA TYR A 140 2.53 10.14 -5.09
C TYR A 140 2.01 10.88 -6.33
N LYS A 141 2.80 10.97 -7.41
CA LYS A 141 2.34 11.51 -8.68
C LYS A 141 1.20 10.69 -9.30
N ALA A 142 1.25 9.37 -9.13
CA ALA A 142 0.24 8.46 -9.64
C ALA A 142 -1.06 8.48 -8.81
N LEU A 143 -1.06 9.08 -7.61
CA LEU A 143 -2.23 9.18 -6.75
C LEU A 143 -3.06 10.41 -7.09
N ASN A 144 -4.35 10.21 -7.12
CA ASN A 144 -5.36 11.25 -7.20
C ASN A 144 -6.56 10.87 -6.30
N SER A 145 -7.51 11.77 -6.14
CA SER A 145 -8.70 11.53 -5.31
C SER A 145 -9.50 10.30 -5.74
N GLY A 146 -9.62 10.03 -7.04
CA GLY A 146 -10.31 8.84 -7.54
C GLY A 146 -9.61 7.55 -7.10
N ARG A 147 -8.28 7.50 -7.16
CA ARG A 147 -7.51 6.32 -6.73
C ARG A 147 -7.49 6.10 -5.22
N ILE A 148 -7.70 7.14 -4.44
CA ILE A 148 -7.91 7.01 -3.00
C ILE A 148 -9.29 6.41 -2.74
N ALA A 149 -10.30 6.87 -3.48
CA ALA A 149 -11.68 6.43 -3.32
C ALA A 149 -11.94 5.00 -3.83
N ASP A 150 -11.22 4.52 -4.86
CA ASP A 150 -11.43 3.19 -5.46
C ASP A 150 -11.13 2.00 -4.54
N GLY A 151 -10.44 2.25 -3.43
CA GLY A 151 -10.19 1.25 -2.39
C GLY A 151 -9.04 0.27 -2.71
N PHE A 152 -8.27 0.47 -3.78
CA PHE A 152 -7.12 -0.38 -4.06
C PHE A 152 -5.99 -0.16 -3.05
N LEU A 153 -5.67 1.10 -2.76
CA LEU A 153 -4.56 1.44 -1.88
C LEU A 153 -4.79 1.10 -0.40
N ASN A 154 -6.04 1.07 0.05
CA ASN A 154 -6.34 0.74 1.44
C ASN A 154 -6.06 -0.73 1.81
N ARG A 155 -5.84 -1.60 0.80
CA ARG A 155 -5.43 -2.99 0.98
C ARG A 155 -3.92 -3.15 1.21
N PHE A 156 -3.16 -2.10 0.90
CA PHE A 156 -1.71 -2.12 1.09
C PHE A 156 -1.30 -1.69 2.49
N ILE A 157 -0.26 -2.32 2.99
CA ILE A 157 0.57 -1.82 4.08
C ILE A 157 1.66 -0.98 3.40
N ILE A 158 1.60 0.34 3.57
CA ILE A 158 2.48 1.27 2.86
C ILE A 158 3.60 1.72 3.78
N VAL A 159 4.81 1.29 3.48
CA VAL A 159 6.01 1.58 4.25
C VAL A 159 6.91 2.53 3.44
N GLU A 160 7.00 3.78 3.87
CA GLU A 160 7.91 4.77 3.28
C GLU A 160 9.14 4.96 4.16
N SER A 161 10.33 4.71 3.59
CA SER A 161 11.59 5.00 4.27
C SER A 161 11.93 6.48 4.14
N LYS A 162 12.04 7.17 5.28
CA LYS A 162 12.53 8.57 5.38
C LYS A 162 14.05 8.64 5.64
N GLU A 163 14.70 7.48 5.83
CA GLU A 163 16.12 7.39 6.14
C GLU A 163 17.00 8.04 5.05
N PRO A 164 18.16 8.59 5.43
CA PRO A 164 19.13 9.07 4.46
C PRO A 164 19.72 7.91 3.64
N ARG A 165 20.24 8.22 2.45
CA ARG A 165 20.98 7.22 1.67
C ARG A 165 22.21 6.76 2.43
N ARG A 166 22.45 5.47 2.46
CA ARG A 166 23.64 4.87 3.06
C ARG A 166 24.55 4.34 1.95
N VAL A 167 25.84 4.36 2.19
CA VAL A 167 26.81 3.70 1.30
C VAL A 167 26.52 2.20 1.31
N ALA A 168 26.38 1.61 0.14
CA ALA A 168 26.13 0.18 0.01
C ALA A 168 27.29 -0.63 0.62
N SER A 169 26.97 -1.66 1.39
CA SER A 169 27.97 -2.58 1.90
C SER A 169 28.52 -3.43 0.75
N LEU A 170 29.82 -3.61 0.70
CA LEU A 170 30.47 -4.55 -0.22
C LEU A 170 30.29 -6.02 0.21
N LYS A 171 29.78 -6.26 1.42
CA LYS A 171 29.47 -7.61 1.89
C LYS A 171 28.27 -8.16 1.12
N LYS A 172 28.49 -9.17 0.31
CA LYS A 172 27.44 -9.90 -0.39
C LYS A 172 26.92 -11.00 0.53
N TYR A 173 25.61 -11.02 0.80
CA TYR A 173 24.97 -12.21 1.31
C TYR A 173 24.94 -13.24 0.19
N LYS A 174 25.59 -14.36 0.38
CA LYS A 174 25.64 -15.43 -0.63
C LYS A 174 24.39 -16.31 -0.59
N GLU A 175 23.86 -16.50 0.60
CA GLU A 175 22.75 -17.41 0.88
C GLU A 175 21.76 -16.78 1.87
N PRO A 176 20.45 -17.06 1.75
CA PRO A 176 19.48 -16.62 2.74
C PRO A 176 19.71 -17.33 4.07
N PRO A 177 19.34 -16.72 5.22
CA PRO A 177 19.49 -17.35 6.52
C PRO A 177 18.74 -18.70 6.59
N THR A 178 19.46 -19.76 6.94
CA THR A 178 18.91 -21.14 7.04
C THR A 178 17.66 -21.20 7.90
N ARG A 179 17.59 -20.40 8.98
CA ARG A 179 16.40 -20.32 9.85
C ARG A 179 15.16 -19.92 9.07
N ILE A 180 15.26 -18.96 8.13
CA ILE A 180 14.12 -18.50 7.33
C ILE A 180 13.73 -19.56 6.30
N VAL A 181 14.71 -20.18 5.64
CA VAL A 181 14.47 -21.28 4.69
C VAL A 181 13.75 -22.43 5.38
N ASN A 182 14.23 -22.87 6.54
CA ASN A 182 13.62 -23.94 7.33
C ASN A 182 12.20 -23.58 7.78
N TRP A 183 11.96 -22.31 8.15
CA TRP A 183 10.63 -21.84 8.49
C TRP A 183 9.67 -21.91 7.30
N VAL A 184 10.10 -21.46 6.12
CA VAL A 184 9.28 -21.53 4.87
C VAL A 184 8.93 -23.00 4.59
N ASN A 185 9.90 -23.90 4.61
CA ASN A 185 9.69 -25.33 4.39
C ASN A 185 8.73 -25.93 5.41
N TYR A 186 8.83 -25.52 6.68
CA TYR A 186 7.93 -25.99 7.73
C TYR A 186 6.48 -25.55 7.51
N ILE A 187 6.28 -24.26 7.19
CA ILE A 187 4.93 -23.69 6.95
C ILE A 187 4.31 -24.25 5.67
N ARG A 188 5.13 -24.49 4.64
CA ARG A 188 4.68 -24.98 3.33
C ARG A 188 4.61 -26.48 3.22
N ARG A 189 5.01 -27.22 4.26
CA ARG A 189 4.91 -28.67 4.22
C ARG A 189 3.48 -29.11 3.90
N PRO A 190 3.30 -30.15 3.09
CA PRO A 190 1.99 -30.76 2.90
C PRO A 190 1.44 -31.23 4.26
N ILE A 191 0.19 -30.89 4.55
CA ILE A 191 -0.49 -31.38 5.76
C ILE A 191 -0.84 -32.85 5.58
N ASN A 192 -1.05 -33.28 4.32
CA ASN A 192 -1.14 -34.68 3.88
C ASN A 192 -0.35 -34.84 2.59
N ASP A 193 0.08 -36.05 2.24
CA ASP A 193 0.82 -36.38 1.02
C ASP A 193 0.01 -36.01 -0.24
N PHE A 194 0.07 -34.75 -0.63
CA PHE A 194 -0.53 -34.31 -1.89
C PHE A 194 0.39 -34.70 -3.03
N GLN A 195 -0.01 -35.69 -3.79
CA GLN A 195 0.51 -35.92 -5.13
C GLN A 195 0.24 -34.66 -5.97
N ALA A 196 1.21 -34.28 -6.80
CA ALA A 196 1.07 -33.20 -7.76
C ALA A 196 -0.19 -33.45 -8.63
N VAL A 197 -1.22 -32.66 -8.38
CA VAL A 197 -2.49 -32.83 -9.09
C VAL A 197 -2.39 -32.16 -10.45
N SER A 198 -2.79 -32.89 -11.47
CA SER A 198 -2.88 -32.42 -12.84
C SER A 198 -3.83 -31.22 -12.94
N ILE A 199 -3.60 -30.36 -13.94
CA ILE A 199 -4.25 -29.07 -14.20
C ILE A 199 -5.80 -29.15 -14.29
N ASP A 200 -6.38 -30.33 -14.38
CA ASP A 200 -7.81 -30.51 -14.63
C ASP A 200 -8.67 -30.72 -13.36
N ASN A 201 -8.11 -30.80 -12.17
CA ASN A 201 -8.90 -31.03 -10.95
C ASN A 201 -9.17 -29.69 -10.21
N ALA A 202 -10.31 -29.07 -10.58
CA ALA A 202 -10.84 -27.85 -9.95
C ALA A 202 -11.36 -28.05 -8.50
N ASP A 203 -11.38 -29.27 -7.98
CA ASP A 203 -12.02 -29.65 -6.71
C ASP A 203 -11.02 -30.00 -5.59
N ILE A 204 -9.85 -29.39 -5.58
CA ILE A 204 -8.92 -29.60 -4.47
C ILE A 204 -9.41 -28.77 -3.28
N ASP A 205 -10.07 -29.41 -2.36
CA ASP A 205 -10.26 -28.90 -1.02
C ASP A 205 -8.90 -28.91 -0.32
N MET A 206 -8.19 -27.78 -0.44
CA MET A 206 -6.91 -27.62 0.25
C MET A 206 -7.21 -27.55 1.74
N ASP A 207 -6.82 -28.56 2.49
CA ASP A 207 -6.85 -28.56 3.95
C ASP A 207 -6.13 -27.30 4.45
N GLN A 208 -6.90 -26.42 5.04
CA GLN A 208 -6.39 -25.16 5.58
C GLN A 208 -6.28 -25.27 7.09
N THR A 209 -5.13 -24.89 7.62
CA THR A 209 -5.01 -24.70 9.07
C THR A 209 -5.67 -23.37 9.43
N VAL A 210 -6.67 -23.42 10.31
CA VAL A 210 -7.36 -22.26 10.84
C VAL A 210 -6.81 -21.97 12.24
N LEU A 211 -6.43 -20.72 12.49
CA LEU A 211 -6.08 -20.21 13.79
C LEU A 211 -7.14 -19.22 14.24
N ASP A 212 -7.68 -19.42 15.43
CA ASP A 212 -8.61 -18.48 16.04
C ASP A 212 -7.85 -17.42 16.86
N PHE A 213 -8.44 -16.26 17.03
CA PHE A 213 -7.95 -15.24 17.95
C PHE A 213 -8.31 -15.63 19.39
N ASP A 214 -7.44 -15.37 20.35
CA ASP A 214 -7.82 -15.42 21.75
C ASP A 214 -8.80 -14.26 22.09
N GLN A 215 -9.49 -14.38 23.22
CA GLN A 215 -10.50 -13.42 23.63
C GLN A 215 -9.96 -11.99 23.76
N ASP A 216 -8.76 -11.82 24.27
CA ASP A 216 -8.13 -10.51 24.42
C ASP A 216 -7.78 -9.90 23.05
N SER A 217 -7.35 -10.72 22.10
CA SER A 217 -7.13 -10.30 20.70
C SER A 217 -8.41 -9.79 20.04
N GLU A 218 -9.52 -10.49 20.27
CA GLU A 218 -10.81 -10.07 19.71
C GLU A 218 -11.24 -8.71 20.25
N LEU A 219 -11.09 -8.46 21.56
CA LEU A 219 -11.37 -7.18 22.19
C LEU A 219 -10.46 -6.07 21.62
N LEU A 220 -9.15 -6.31 21.51
CA LEU A 220 -8.21 -5.35 20.90
C LEU A 220 -8.60 -4.98 19.46
N LEU A 221 -9.02 -5.98 18.66
CA LEU A 221 -9.45 -5.74 17.27
C LEU A 221 -10.79 -4.99 17.19
N GLN A 222 -11.66 -5.15 18.18
CA GLN A 222 -12.92 -4.42 18.27
C GLN A 222 -12.69 -2.97 18.67
N ASP A 223 -11.82 -2.72 19.65
CA ASP A 223 -11.42 -1.37 20.05
C ASP A 223 -10.73 -0.64 18.90
N PHE A 224 -9.83 -1.32 18.20
CA PHE A 224 -9.18 -0.77 17.02
C PHE A 224 -10.17 -0.43 15.91
N ALA A 225 -11.18 -1.28 15.67
CA ALA A 225 -12.23 -0.97 14.70
C ALA A 225 -12.99 0.29 15.08
N SER A 226 -13.32 0.46 16.37
CA SER A 226 -14.02 1.64 16.89
C SER A 226 -13.17 2.91 16.76
N GLU A 227 -11.87 2.81 16.99
CA GLU A 227 -10.91 3.89 16.75
C GLU A 227 -10.89 4.29 15.27
N ILE A 228 -10.81 3.30 14.36
CA ILE A 228 -10.77 3.55 12.91
C ILE A 228 -12.03 4.28 12.45
N VAL A 229 -13.22 3.89 12.89
CA VAL A 229 -14.47 4.57 12.52
C VAL A 229 -14.41 6.05 12.92
N LYS A 230 -14.03 6.36 14.17
CA LYS A 230 -13.89 7.75 14.62
C LYS A 230 -12.90 8.56 13.79
N ARG A 231 -11.78 7.93 13.38
CA ARG A 231 -10.79 8.59 12.52
C ARG A 231 -11.31 8.80 11.10
N GLN A 232 -12.08 7.87 10.57
CA GLN A 232 -12.72 8.01 9.27
C GLN A 232 -13.68 9.19 9.25
N ASP A 233 -14.53 9.36 10.28
CA ASP A 233 -15.44 10.51 10.41
C ASP A 233 -14.68 11.85 10.36
N ILE A 234 -13.50 11.93 10.98
CA ILE A 234 -12.65 13.14 10.94
C ILE A 234 -12.06 13.36 9.54
N LEU A 235 -11.70 12.29 8.84
CA LEU A 235 -11.04 12.36 7.54
C LEU A 235 -12.00 12.55 6.36
N GLU A 236 -13.31 12.38 6.57
CA GLU A 236 -14.34 12.51 5.55
C GLU A 236 -14.30 13.90 4.88
N LYS A 237 -14.05 14.95 5.65
CA LYS A 237 -13.90 16.33 5.14
C LYS A 237 -12.77 16.51 4.11
N ASP A 238 -11.76 15.64 4.18
CA ASP A 238 -10.61 15.64 3.29
C ASP A 238 -10.73 14.59 2.18
N ASN A 239 -11.79 13.77 2.16
CA ASN A 239 -11.99 12.58 1.31
C ASN A 239 -10.83 11.57 1.44
N LEU A 240 -10.29 11.39 2.64
CA LEU A 240 -9.19 10.48 2.95
C LEU A 240 -9.63 9.28 3.80
N GLU A 241 -10.90 9.23 4.23
CA GLU A 241 -11.48 8.15 5.03
C GLU A 241 -11.32 6.77 4.37
N PRO A 242 -11.35 6.61 3.02
CA PRO A 242 -11.22 5.28 2.43
C PRO A 242 -9.87 4.62 2.72
N LEU A 243 -8.82 5.41 2.98
CA LEU A 243 -7.48 4.89 3.26
C LEU A 243 -7.44 3.98 4.50
N LEU A 244 -8.32 4.21 5.47
CA LEU A 244 -8.38 3.45 6.72
C LEU A 244 -9.38 2.29 6.69
N SER A 245 -10.21 2.16 5.66
CA SER A 245 -11.33 1.21 5.62
C SER A 245 -10.92 -0.27 5.76
N ARG A 246 -9.67 -0.61 5.51
CA ARG A 246 -9.13 -1.97 5.63
C ARG A 246 -8.09 -2.15 6.73
N SER A 247 -7.89 -1.16 7.60
CA SER A 247 -6.86 -1.20 8.65
C SER A 247 -7.01 -2.39 9.59
N ARG A 248 -8.24 -2.64 10.09
CA ARG A 248 -8.53 -3.81 10.93
C ARG A 248 -8.21 -5.12 10.20
N GLU A 249 -8.64 -5.26 8.95
CA GLU A 249 -8.41 -6.48 8.16
C GLU A 249 -6.92 -6.70 7.90
N LYS A 250 -6.15 -5.64 7.61
CA LYS A 250 -4.68 -5.71 7.49
C LYS A 250 -4.03 -6.18 8.79
N ALA A 251 -4.48 -5.66 9.94
CA ALA A 251 -3.98 -6.08 11.24
C ALA A 251 -4.26 -7.55 11.52
N MET A 252 -5.49 -8.04 11.25
CA MET A 252 -5.83 -9.45 11.41
C MET A 252 -4.95 -10.37 10.54
N ARG A 253 -4.76 -10.04 9.27
CA ARG A 253 -3.92 -10.82 8.34
C ARG A 253 -2.46 -10.82 8.76
N LEU A 254 -1.96 -9.68 9.21
CA LEU A 254 -0.58 -9.55 9.70
C LEU A 254 -0.37 -10.32 11.00
N SER A 255 -1.36 -10.32 11.91
CA SER A 255 -1.29 -11.07 13.18
C SER A 255 -1.13 -12.56 12.95
N LEU A 256 -1.83 -13.12 11.97
CA LEU A 256 -1.65 -14.52 11.57
C LEU A 256 -0.21 -14.79 11.11
N ALA A 257 0.32 -13.93 10.22
CA ALA A 257 1.68 -14.09 9.71
C ALA A 257 2.74 -13.95 10.81
N VAL A 258 2.58 -12.97 11.72
CA VAL A 258 3.51 -12.72 12.83
C VAL A 258 3.46 -13.88 13.85
N THR A 259 2.27 -14.35 14.20
CA THR A 259 2.12 -15.50 15.10
C THR A 259 2.89 -16.72 14.58
N LEU A 260 2.69 -17.06 13.31
CA LEU A 260 3.38 -18.20 12.69
C LEU A 260 4.88 -17.97 12.46
N ALA A 261 5.32 -16.71 12.38
CA ALA A 261 6.74 -16.39 12.32
C ALA A 261 7.43 -16.57 13.68
N VAL A 262 6.72 -16.34 14.78
CA VAL A 262 7.22 -16.54 16.16
C VAL A 262 7.13 -18.01 16.55
N ASP A 263 5.96 -18.61 16.38
CA ASP A 263 5.72 -20.04 16.63
C ASP A 263 4.99 -20.69 15.45
N PRO A 264 5.71 -21.44 14.59
CA PRO A 264 5.11 -22.14 13.46
C PRO A 264 4.09 -23.22 13.85
N LYS A 265 4.02 -23.59 15.13
CA LYS A 265 3.08 -24.60 15.67
C LYS A 265 1.91 -23.97 16.42
N ALA A 266 1.83 -22.66 16.47
CA ALA A 266 0.75 -21.96 17.14
C ALA A 266 -0.61 -22.45 16.64
N LYS A 267 -1.56 -22.57 17.56
CA LYS A 267 -2.97 -22.93 17.26
C LYS A 267 -3.90 -21.75 17.48
N THR A 268 -3.41 -20.68 18.08
CA THR A 268 -4.19 -19.49 18.45
C THR A 268 -3.35 -18.25 18.21
N ILE A 269 -3.96 -17.18 17.74
CA ILE A 269 -3.35 -15.87 17.58
C ILE A 269 -3.46 -15.13 18.90
N THR A 270 -2.32 -14.74 19.48
CA THR A 270 -2.25 -14.14 20.83
C THR A 270 -2.45 -12.63 20.80
N SER A 271 -2.90 -12.09 21.93
CA SER A 271 -3.09 -10.65 22.13
C SER A 271 -1.77 -9.87 22.00
N GLU A 272 -0.64 -10.43 22.32
CA GLU A 272 0.69 -9.81 22.15
C GLU A 272 1.00 -9.59 20.67
N ALA A 273 0.84 -10.62 19.83
CA ALA A 273 1.03 -10.52 18.39
C ALA A 273 0.02 -9.56 17.76
N THR A 274 -1.24 -9.63 18.18
CA THR A 274 -2.33 -8.77 17.71
C THR A 274 -2.07 -7.31 18.03
N LYS A 275 -1.69 -6.99 19.26
CA LYS A 275 -1.36 -5.63 19.69
C LYS A 275 -0.22 -5.04 18.87
N TRP A 276 0.87 -5.79 18.70
CA TRP A 276 2.00 -5.34 17.88
C TRP A 276 1.56 -5.04 16.45
N CYS A 277 0.73 -5.89 15.86
CA CYS A 277 0.24 -5.70 14.50
C CYS A 277 -0.70 -4.50 14.38
N ILE A 278 -1.57 -4.27 15.36
CA ILE A 278 -2.42 -3.08 15.42
C ILE A 278 -1.56 -1.81 15.47
N ASP A 279 -0.55 -1.78 16.36
CA ASP A 279 0.33 -0.62 16.49
C ASP A 279 1.13 -0.36 15.21
N PHE A 280 1.60 -1.43 14.55
CA PHE A 280 2.30 -1.35 13.27
C PHE A 280 1.39 -0.78 12.16
N ILE A 281 0.19 -1.32 11.99
CA ILE A 281 -0.77 -0.85 10.97
C ILE A 281 -1.20 0.59 11.28
N ARG A 282 -1.55 0.91 12.52
CA ARG A 282 -1.90 2.26 12.96
C ARG A 282 -0.82 3.27 12.59
N TYR A 283 0.44 2.97 12.89
CA TYR A 283 1.57 3.85 12.61
C TYR A 283 1.72 4.13 11.11
N TYR A 284 1.75 3.10 10.27
CA TYR A 284 1.96 3.29 8.84
C TYR A 284 0.74 3.85 8.11
N ASP A 285 -0.47 3.49 8.52
CA ASP A 285 -1.69 4.06 7.94
C ASP A 285 -1.79 5.56 8.23
N LEU A 286 -1.47 6.01 9.46
CA LEU A 286 -1.47 7.44 9.80
C LEU A 286 -0.39 8.21 9.03
N LEU A 287 0.82 7.67 8.93
CA LEU A 287 1.88 8.27 8.11
C LEU A 287 1.47 8.39 6.64
N PHE A 288 0.75 7.41 6.12
CA PHE A 288 0.28 7.45 4.74
C PHE A 288 -0.86 8.46 4.55
N VAL A 289 -1.79 8.58 5.49
CA VAL A 289 -2.83 9.61 5.48
C VAL A 289 -2.20 11.01 5.47
N GLU A 290 -1.24 11.28 6.34
CA GLU A 290 -0.51 12.56 6.35
C GLU A 290 0.18 12.82 5.01
N ALA A 291 0.88 11.82 4.47
CA ALA A 291 1.56 11.95 3.19
C ALA A 291 0.58 12.20 2.02
N CYS A 292 -0.62 11.60 2.05
CA CYS A 292 -1.66 11.87 1.07
C CYS A 292 -2.22 13.29 1.22
N ARG A 293 -2.46 13.74 2.45
CA ARG A 293 -2.92 15.10 2.71
C ARG A 293 -1.95 16.14 2.13
N ASP A 294 -0.65 15.91 2.30
CA ASP A 294 0.40 16.84 1.84
C ASP A 294 0.70 16.73 0.34
N LYS A 295 0.73 15.51 -0.21
CA LYS A 295 1.32 15.26 -1.53
C LYS A 295 0.30 14.93 -2.62
N VAL A 296 -0.92 14.51 -2.27
CA VAL A 296 -1.93 14.14 -3.28
C VAL A 296 -2.81 15.34 -3.58
N ALA A 297 -2.97 15.65 -4.86
CA ALA A 297 -3.77 16.76 -5.33
C ALA A 297 -4.82 16.28 -6.34
N SER A 298 -6.02 16.81 -6.25
CA SER A 298 -7.12 16.51 -7.17
C SER A 298 -7.00 17.25 -8.52
N SER A 299 -6.19 18.32 -8.56
CA SER A 299 -5.97 19.12 -9.74
C SER A 299 -4.56 19.71 -9.81
N ALA A 300 -4.15 20.16 -11.00
CA ALA A 300 -2.88 20.87 -11.18
C ALA A 300 -2.79 22.15 -10.31
N THR A 301 -3.90 22.83 -10.09
CA THR A 301 -3.97 24.02 -9.22
C THR A 301 -3.78 23.63 -7.76
N GLU A 302 -4.44 22.58 -7.30
CA GLU A 302 -4.28 22.05 -5.94
C GLU A 302 -2.86 21.53 -5.70
N SER A 303 -2.23 20.92 -6.70
CA SER A 303 -0.83 20.51 -6.63
C SER A 303 0.08 21.71 -6.36
N LYS A 304 -0.15 22.84 -7.06
CA LYS A 304 0.62 24.07 -6.83
C LYS A 304 0.39 24.63 -5.42
N ILE A 305 -0.86 24.62 -4.94
CA ILE A 305 -1.21 25.08 -3.58
C ILE A 305 -0.49 24.24 -2.53
N LYS A 306 -0.57 22.90 -2.66
CA LYS A 306 0.11 21.98 -1.73
C LYS A 306 1.63 22.11 -1.75
N GLN A 307 2.24 22.38 -2.91
CA GLN A 307 3.69 22.64 -3.01
C GLN A 307 4.08 23.91 -2.25
N VAL A 308 3.32 25.01 -2.40
CA VAL A 308 3.58 26.25 -1.68
C VAL A 308 3.41 26.07 -0.17
N LEU A 309 2.33 25.41 0.25
CA LEU A 309 2.08 25.15 1.67
C LEU A 309 3.15 24.25 2.31
N SER A 310 3.52 23.16 1.65
CA SER A 310 4.58 22.25 2.12
C SER A 310 5.93 22.95 2.23
N PHE A 311 6.22 23.86 1.29
CA PHE A 311 7.43 24.68 1.36
C PHE A 311 7.42 25.64 2.55
N ILE A 312 6.30 26.32 2.83
CA ILE A 312 6.15 27.19 3.99
C ILE A 312 6.28 26.37 5.29
N ARG A 313 5.65 25.19 5.37
CA ARG A 313 5.77 24.26 6.52
C ARG A 313 7.22 23.81 6.77
N SER A 314 8.00 23.59 5.71
CA SER A 314 9.42 23.21 5.85
C SER A 314 10.31 24.28 6.49
N ARG A 315 9.82 25.52 6.61
CA ARG A 315 10.51 26.68 7.19
C ARG A 315 9.97 27.06 8.58
N ASN A 316 9.32 26.12 9.26
CA ASN A 316 8.80 26.31 10.61
C ASN A 316 9.86 26.87 11.57
N GLY A 317 9.45 27.87 12.37
CA GLY A 317 10.29 28.57 13.33
C GLY A 317 10.76 29.94 12.83
N ASP A 318 11.43 30.02 11.69
CA ASP A 318 11.93 31.28 11.12
C ASP A 318 10.95 31.96 10.16
N GLY A 319 9.92 31.23 9.71
CA GLY A 319 8.99 31.65 8.66
C GLY A 319 9.68 31.98 7.34
N ILE A 320 8.93 32.41 6.35
CA ILE A 320 9.45 32.80 5.04
C ILE A 320 8.78 34.08 4.54
N SER A 321 9.52 35.00 3.91
CA SER A 321 8.90 36.16 3.29
C SER A 321 8.21 35.83 1.97
N LYS A 322 7.16 36.58 1.60
CA LYS A 322 6.48 36.46 0.29
C LYS A 322 7.47 36.51 -0.87
N ARG A 323 8.51 37.35 -0.77
CA ARG A 323 9.54 37.49 -1.80
C ARG A 323 10.46 36.29 -1.91
N GLU A 324 10.74 35.60 -0.80
CA GLU A 324 11.53 34.36 -0.79
C GLU A 324 10.75 33.23 -1.44
N VAL A 325 9.43 33.13 -1.17
CA VAL A 325 8.54 32.17 -1.85
C VAL A 325 8.53 32.42 -3.36
N ASP A 326 8.28 33.66 -3.78
CA ASP A 326 8.17 34.03 -5.19
C ASP A 326 9.47 33.77 -6.00
N ARG A 327 10.64 33.86 -5.36
CA ARG A 327 11.95 33.66 -5.99
C ARG A 327 12.51 32.24 -5.90
N HIS A 328 11.86 31.36 -5.17
CA HIS A 328 12.40 30.02 -4.95
C HIS A 328 12.34 29.16 -6.21
N GLU A 329 13.39 28.36 -6.42
CA GLU A 329 13.52 27.50 -7.61
C GLU A 329 12.34 26.57 -7.86
N LEU A 330 11.70 26.08 -6.80
CA LEU A 330 10.53 25.21 -6.88
C LEU A 330 9.34 25.88 -7.61
N PHE A 331 9.27 27.21 -7.62
CA PHE A 331 8.15 27.96 -8.18
C PHE A 331 8.51 28.71 -9.48
N ARG A 332 9.69 28.47 -10.05
CA ARG A 332 10.09 29.08 -11.34
C ARG A 332 9.15 28.82 -12.51
N SER A 333 8.42 27.71 -12.44
CA SER A 333 7.41 27.38 -13.45
C SER A 333 6.07 28.08 -13.26
N MET A 334 5.87 28.76 -12.12
CA MET A 334 4.68 29.52 -11.78
C MET A 334 4.90 30.99 -12.09
N LYS A 335 3.86 31.66 -12.58
CA LYS A 335 3.91 33.11 -12.73
C LYS A 335 3.80 33.78 -11.35
N SER A 336 4.45 34.93 -11.13
CA SER A 336 4.45 35.60 -9.83
C SER A 336 3.06 35.94 -9.30
N TYR A 337 2.09 36.20 -10.18
CA TYR A 337 0.70 36.42 -9.77
C TYR A 337 0.02 35.14 -9.27
N GLU A 338 0.34 33.96 -9.84
CA GLU A 338 -0.21 32.68 -9.38
C GLU A 338 0.29 32.36 -7.96
N VAL A 339 1.56 32.60 -7.67
CA VAL A 339 2.13 32.42 -6.33
C VAL A 339 1.46 33.34 -5.31
N LYS A 340 1.19 34.60 -5.68
CA LYS A 340 0.46 35.54 -4.81
C LYS A 340 -0.98 35.09 -4.54
N GLU A 341 -1.69 34.68 -5.56
CA GLU A 341 -3.06 34.17 -5.44
C GLU A 341 -3.12 32.92 -4.54
N ILE A 342 -2.15 32.01 -4.66
CA ILE A 342 -2.03 30.84 -3.80
C ILE A 342 -1.79 31.26 -2.34
N ILE A 343 -0.89 32.19 -2.09
CA ILE A 343 -0.61 32.69 -0.75
C ILE A 343 -1.87 33.34 -0.13
N GLU A 344 -2.60 34.16 -0.89
CA GLU A 344 -3.85 34.76 -0.43
C GLU A 344 -4.91 33.72 -0.11
N ARG A 345 -5.05 32.69 -0.97
CA ARG A 345 -5.96 31.59 -0.72
C ARG A 345 -5.61 30.81 0.54
N LEU A 346 -4.33 30.49 0.77
CA LEU A 346 -3.87 29.81 1.97
C LEU A 346 -4.07 30.65 3.25
N MET A 347 -3.91 31.98 3.15
CA MET A 347 -4.20 32.89 4.27
C MET A 347 -5.71 32.94 4.57
N ASN A 348 -6.54 33.01 3.55
CA ASN A 348 -8.00 33.02 3.71
C ASN A 348 -8.53 31.69 4.28
N ALA A 349 -7.88 30.58 3.92
CA ALA A 349 -8.16 29.23 4.45
C ALA A 349 -7.59 29.03 5.87
N ARG A 350 -6.85 30.01 6.42
CA ARG A 350 -6.16 29.93 7.72
C ARG A 350 -5.13 28.81 7.81
N GLU A 351 -4.60 28.35 6.69
CA GLU A 351 -3.53 27.35 6.66
C GLU A 351 -2.15 27.97 6.87
N ILE A 352 -2.02 29.26 6.59
CA ILE A 352 -0.83 30.06 6.87
C ILE A 352 -1.25 31.41 7.47
N GLN A 353 -0.34 32.00 8.23
CA GLN A 353 -0.52 33.34 8.80
C GLN A 353 0.73 34.20 8.59
N GLU A 354 0.54 35.52 8.51
CA GLU A 354 1.63 36.48 8.45
C GLU A 354 1.96 36.95 9.85
N VAL A 355 3.19 36.72 10.31
CA VAL A 355 3.69 37.12 11.63
C VAL A 355 4.91 38.01 11.49
N GLU A 356 5.10 38.94 12.43
CA GLU A 356 6.31 39.74 12.48
C GLU A 356 7.40 39.02 13.28
N ILE A 357 8.46 38.59 12.61
CA ILE A 357 9.57 37.83 13.22
C ILE A 357 10.88 38.62 13.07
N LYS A 358 11.69 38.62 14.14
CA LYS A 358 13.09 39.12 14.10
C LYS A 358 14.00 37.92 13.77
N VAL A 359 14.50 37.86 12.57
CA VAL A 359 15.42 36.81 12.15
C VAL A 359 16.78 36.98 12.84
N GLY A 360 17.24 35.92 13.52
CA GLY A 360 18.50 35.94 14.24
C GLY A 360 18.55 36.86 15.48
N GLY A 361 17.38 37.27 16.01
CA GLY A 361 17.28 38.04 17.23
C GLY A 361 17.75 39.50 17.14
N LYS A 362 18.28 39.94 16.00
CA LYS A 362 18.78 41.33 15.77
C LYS A 362 18.11 41.93 14.53
N GLY A 363 17.78 43.22 14.57
CA GLY A 363 17.22 43.97 13.45
C GLY A 363 15.74 44.32 13.60
N ARG A 364 15.17 44.97 12.55
CA ARG A 364 13.75 45.36 12.51
C ARG A 364 12.90 44.10 12.20
N PRO A 365 11.76 43.93 12.89
CA PRO A 365 10.85 42.83 12.55
C PRO A 365 10.44 42.87 11.08
N THR A 366 10.36 41.70 10.47
CA THR A 366 9.91 41.55 9.09
C THR A 366 8.68 40.63 9.06
N LYS A 367 7.72 40.94 8.17
CA LYS A 367 6.55 40.12 7.96
C LYS A 367 6.94 38.82 7.25
N ARG A 368 6.62 37.70 7.89
CA ARG A 368 6.91 36.36 7.38
C ARG A 368 5.68 35.47 7.44
N LEU A 369 5.58 34.57 6.48
CA LEU A 369 4.55 33.56 6.43
C LEU A 369 4.97 32.36 7.27
N VAL A 370 4.08 31.89 8.12
CA VAL A 370 4.24 30.70 8.95
C VAL A 370 3.01 29.83 8.76
N ALA A 371 3.21 28.52 8.65
CA ALA A 371 2.10 27.59 8.59
C ALA A 371 1.40 27.51 9.97
N VAL A 372 0.09 27.45 9.94
CA VAL A 372 -0.73 27.19 11.14
C VAL A 372 -0.76 25.69 11.35
N ASP A 373 -0.38 25.22 12.56
CA ASP A 373 -0.48 23.82 12.91
C ASP A 373 -1.97 23.45 13.07
N PRO A 374 -2.49 22.45 12.35
CA PRO A 374 -3.89 22.02 12.50
C PRO A 374 -4.26 21.60 13.92
N ASN A 375 -3.28 21.21 14.73
CA ASN A 375 -3.52 20.77 16.12
C ASN A 375 -3.57 21.93 17.13
N PHE A 376 -3.45 23.18 16.71
CA PHE A 376 -3.47 24.35 17.61
C PHE A 376 -4.89 24.76 18.06
N PHE A 377 -5.94 24.08 17.58
CA PHE A 377 -7.33 24.37 17.93
C PHE A 377 -8.02 23.22 18.70
N GLU A 378 -7.27 22.24 19.20
CA GLU A 378 -7.78 21.21 20.12
C GLU A 378 -7.11 21.42 21.51
N GLU A 379 -7.47 22.51 22.20
CA GLU A 379 -7.48 22.66 23.64
C GLU A 379 -8.86 23.09 24.13
#